data_0958dcaa33f1e1c00854df03ac00a522
#
_entry.id   0958dcaa33f1e1c00854df03ac00a522
#
_cell.length_a   1.000
_cell.length_b   1.000
_cell.length_c   1.000
_cell.angle_alpha   90.00
_cell.angle_beta   90.00
_cell.angle_gamma   90.00
#
_symmetry.space_group_name_H-M   'P 1'
#
loop_
_entity.id
_entity.type
_entity.pdbx_description
1 polymer ?
#
loop_
_entity_poly.entity_id
_entity_poly.type
_entity_poly.pdbx_seq_one_letter_code
_entity_poly.pdbx_strand_id
1 'polypeptide(L)'
;GSSQTRIFSEGQLLLEEKTVVAVDNTNDDILGFGTDAIIHYHTEPQRVRLEWPVKNGAMIDYYYTRGILSYFLKKGLKHSLSRPEIVMSIPSGLSSVARHALIDATMHAGAAKVYLVSSSAAAIFGQGISLGGSDVTLSVVMGRDITDCGLFSCGGIVAQEQLAFGGNSINEEIQAYVRDSLKII
;
A
#
# COMPACT_ATOMS: atom_id res chain seq x y z
N GLY A 1 0.34 -0.98 -0.18
CA GLY A 1 0.78 0.35 -0.63
C GLY A 1 -0.28 1.04 -1.48
N SER A 2 -0.18 2.37 -1.67
CA SER A 2 -1.18 3.15 -2.43
C SER A 2 -1.12 2.91 -3.96
N SER A 3 -0.04 2.36 -4.47
CA SER A 3 0.09 2.03 -5.91
C SER A 3 -0.13 0.56 -6.20
N GLN A 4 0.57 -0.29 -5.46
CA GLN A 4 0.57 -1.75 -5.62
C GLN A 4 0.56 -2.43 -4.26
N THR A 5 -0.07 -3.60 -4.22
CA THR A 5 -0.02 -4.53 -3.07
C THR A 5 0.70 -5.79 -3.51
N ARG A 6 1.66 -6.23 -2.71
CA ARG A 6 2.37 -7.50 -2.86
C ARG A 6 2.12 -8.39 -1.67
N ILE A 7 1.89 -9.66 -1.92
CA ILE A 7 1.72 -10.68 -0.87
C ILE A 7 2.83 -11.70 -1.05
N PHE A 8 3.55 -11.96 0.03
CA PHE A 8 4.58 -12.97 0.12
C PHE A 8 4.19 -14.04 1.13
N SER A 9 4.57 -15.27 0.90
CA SER A 9 4.54 -16.35 1.87
C SER A 9 5.78 -17.21 1.66
N GLU A 10 6.44 -17.58 2.75
CA GLU A 10 7.66 -18.43 2.73
C GLU A 10 8.73 -17.93 1.73
N GLY A 11 8.90 -16.60 1.64
CA GLY A 11 9.86 -15.96 0.74
C GLY A 11 9.42 -15.90 -0.73
N GLN A 12 8.26 -16.45 -1.09
CA GLN A 12 7.74 -16.42 -2.45
C GLN A 12 6.71 -15.31 -2.65
N LEU A 13 6.77 -14.63 -3.79
CA LEU A 13 5.75 -13.68 -4.22
C LEU A 13 4.50 -14.44 -4.70
N LEU A 14 3.41 -14.34 -3.95
CA LEU A 14 2.13 -14.98 -4.30
C LEU A 14 1.21 -14.09 -5.13
N LEU A 15 1.29 -12.78 -4.92
CA LEU A 15 0.44 -11.79 -5.60
C LEU A 15 1.17 -10.47 -5.76
N GLU A 16 1.04 -9.86 -6.93
CA GLU A 16 1.36 -8.46 -7.18
C GLU A 16 0.25 -7.83 -8.02
N GLU A 17 -0.46 -6.85 -7.43
CA GLU A 17 -1.62 -6.22 -8.05
C GLU A 17 -1.67 -4.72 -7.76
N LYS A 18 -2.33 -3.98 -8.66
CA LYS A 18 -2.63 -2.55 -8.41
C LYS A 18 -3.60 -2.42 -7.23
N THR A 19 -3.38 -1.43 -6.35
CA THR A 19 -4.28 -1.12 -5.24
C THR A 19 -5.37 -0.17 -5.71
N VAL A 20 -6.29 -0.67 -6.52
CA VAL A 20 -7.34 0.11 -7.19
C VAL A 20 -8.64 -0.67 -7.29
N VAL A 21 -9.76 0.05 -7.26
CA VAL A 21 -11.13 -0.48 -7.36
C VAL A 21 -11.82 0.18 -8.53
N ALA A 22 -12.52 -0.59 -9.36
CA ALA A 22 -13.42 -0.08 -10.38
C ALA A 22 -14.83 0.04 -9.82
N VAL A 23 -15.42 1.20 -9.98
CA VAL A 23 -16.76 1.52 -9.46
C VAL A 23 -17.63 2.04 -10.59
N ASP A 24 -18.86 1.56 -10.67
CA ASP A 24 -19.87 2.03 -11.61
C ASP A 24 -20.34 3.44 -11.23
N ASN A 25 -20.30 4.38 -12.18
CA ASN A 25 -20.69 5.77 -11.98
C ASN A 25 -22.21 5.97 -11.73
N THR A 26 -23.01 4.94 -12.03
CA THR A 26 -24.49 5.08 -11.97
C THR A 26 -25.08 4.62 -10.62
N ASN A 27 -24.51 3.59 -10.01
CA ASN A 27 -25.06 2.95 -8.81
C ASN A 27 -24.04 2.71 -7.70
N ASP A 28 -22.78 3.16 -7.89
CA ASP A 28 -21.66 2.97 -6.97
C ASP A 28 -21.28 1.49 -6.69
N ASP A 29 -21.71 0.56 -7.54
CA ASP A 29 -21.36 -0.84 -7.42
C ASP A 29 -19.87 -1.08 -7.76
N ILE A 30 -19.24 -2.01 -7.01
CA ILE A 30 -17.88 -2.44 -7.30
C ILE A 30 -17.92 -3.43 -8.48
N LEU A 31 -17.23 -3.06 -9.57
CA LEU A 31 -17.11 -3.87 -10.79
C LEU A 31 -15.87 -4.77 -10.78
N GLY A 32 -14.81 -4.38 -10.06
CA GLY A 32 -13.58 -5.16 -10.01
C GLY A 32 -12.50 -4.56 -9.11
N PHE A 33 -11.44 -5.35 -8.89
CA PHE A 33 -10.30 -4.98 -8.07
C PHE A 33 -8.99 -5.24 -8.83
N GLY A 34 -7.95 -4.48 -8.50
CA GLY A 34 -6.61 -4.72 -9.03
C GLY A 34 -6.53 -4.59 -10.54
N THR A 35 -5.98 -5.60 -11.20
CA THR A 35 -5.85 -5.64 -12.67
C THR A 35 -7.22 -5.65 -13.35
N ASP A 36 -8.20 -6.37 -12.81
CA ASP A 36 -9.56 -6.42 -13.37
C ASP A 36 -10.22 -5.04 -13.35
N ALA A 37 -9.98 -4.23 -12.31
CA ALA A 37 -10.46 -2.86 -12.24
C ALA A 37 -9.94 -2.00 -13.42
N ILE A 38 -8.66 -2.15 -13.76
CA ILE A 38 -8.06 -1.43 -14.88
C ILE A 38 -8.68 -1.87 -16.21
N ILE A 39 -8.95 -3.15 -16.37
CA ILE A 39 -9.60 -3.70 -17.58
C ILE A 39 -11.02 -3.10 -17.73
N HIS A 40 -11.82 -3.10 -16.67
CA HIS A 40 -13.16 -2.50 -16.69
C HIS A 40 -13.12 -1.01 -17.09
N TYR A 41 -12.19 -0.25 -16.52
CA TYR A 41 -12.03 1.17 -16.87
C TYR A 41 -11.67 1.38 -18.34
N HIS A 42 -10.76 0.60 -18.90
CA HIS A 42 -10.39 0.73 -20.32
C HIS A 42 -11.51 0.26 -21.27
N THR A 43 -12.35 -0.67 -20.83
CA THR A 43 -13.45 -1.18 -21.66
C THR A 43 -14.62 -0.20 -21.68
N GLU A 44 -14.96 0.41 -20.55
CA GLU A 44 -16.12 1.30 -20.41
C GLU A 44 -15.76 2.59 -19.65
N PRO A 45 -14.87 3.45 -20.19
CA PRO A 45 -14.31 4.60 -19.46
C PRO A 45 -15.34 5.67 -19.07
N GLN A 46 -16.49 5.73 -19.76
CA GLN A 46 -17.59 6.67 -19.44
C GLN A 46 -18.44 6.18 -18.25
N ARG A 47 -18.51 4.86 -18.03
CA ARG A 47 -19.33 4.24 -17.01
C ARG A 47 -18.53 3.93 -15.75
N VAL A 48 -17.24 3.70 -15.84
CA VAL A 48 -16.38 3.22 -14.76
C VAL A 48 -15.46 4.33 -14.29
N ARG A 49 -15.37 4.53 -12.98
CA ARG A 49 -14.31 5.32 -12.35
C ARG A 49 -13.37 4.42 -11.56
N LEU A 50 -12.12 4.85 -11.42
CA LEU A 50 -11.12 4.18 -10.61
C LEU A 50 -10.99 4.88 -9.26
N GLU A 51 -11.08 4.09 -8.18
CA GLU A 51 -10.89 4.55 -6.80
C GLU A 51 -9.66 3.90 -6.18
N TRP A 52 -8.84 4.73 -5.53
CA TRP A 52 -7.66 4.27 -4.79
C TRP A 52 -7.98 4.31 -3.29
N PRO A 53 -8.26 3.15 -2.66
CA PRO A 53 -8.70 3.09 -1.26
C PRO A 53 -7.63 3.49 -0.25
N VAL A 54 -6.36 3.54 -0.68
CA VAL A 54 -5.21 3.97 0.13
C VAL A 54 -4.56 5.19 -0.53
N LYS A 55 -4.45 6.30 0.19
CA LYS A 55 -3.82 7.54 -0.25
C LYS A 55 -2.99 8.15 0.87
N ASN A 56 -1.85 8.76 0.53
CA ASN A 56 -0.94 9.35 1.51
C ASN A 56 -0.57 8.40 2.67
N GLY A 57 -0.45 7.10 2.36
CA GLY A 57 -0.12 6.06 3.33
C GLY A 57 -1.27 5.63 4.25
N ALA A 58 -2.43 6.26 4.17
CA ALA A 58 -3.60 5.95 5.00
C ALA A 58 -4.77 5.36 4.17
N MET A 59 -5.59 4.57 4.82
CA MET A 59 -6.87 4.13 4.29
C MET A 59 -7.83 5.32 4.26
N ILE A 60 -8.40 5.62 3.09
CA ILE A 60 -9.38 6.70 2.91
C ILE A 60 -10.82 6.19 2.80
N ASP A 61 -10.99 4.94 2.42
CA ASP A 61 -12.28 4.27 2.35
C ASP A 61 -12.20 2.86 2.94
N TYR A 62 -13.00 2.61 3.97
CA TYR A 62 -13.03 1.33 4.67
C TYR A 62 -13.62 0.22 3.81
N TYR A 63 -14.73 0.51 3.12
CA TYR A 63 -15.47 -0.48 2.34
C TYR A 63 -14.64 -0.99 1.17
N TYR A 64 -14.06 -0.08 0.41
CA TYR A 64 -13.17 -0.45 -0.70
C TYR A 64 -11.88 -1.11 -0.22
N THR A 65 -11.30 -0.66 0.91
CA THR A 65 -10.11 -1.29 1.48
C THR A 65 -10.37 -2.71 1.93
N ARG A 66 -11.48 -2.95 2.64
CA ARG A 66 -11.88 -4.31 3.05
C ARG A 66 -12.12 -5.20 1.83
N GLY A 67 -12.82 -4.68 0.82
CA GLY A 67 -13.14 -5.40 -0.41
C GLY A 67 -11.88 -5.84 -1.16
N ILE A 68 -10.95 -4.91 -1.41
CA ILE A 68 -9.71 -5.22 -2.13
C ILE A 68 -8.80 -6.15 -1.33
N LEU A 69 -8.71 -6.01 -0.01
CA LEU A 69 -7.96 -6.93 0.84
C LEU A 69 -8.55 -8.35 0.80
N SER A 70 -9.88 -8.48 0.86
CA SER A 70 -10.55 -9.78 0.72
C SER A 70 -10.27 -10.42 -0.64
N TYR A 71 -10.32 -9.65 -1.70
CA TYR A 71 -9.98 -10.12 -3.06
C TYR A 71 -8.52 -10.59 -3.14
N PHE A 72 -7.58 -9.81 -2.62
CA PHE A 72 -6.16 -10.14 -2.65
C PHE A 72 -5.84 -11.39 -1.82
N LEU A 73 -6.41 -11.52 -0.63
CA LEU A 73 -6.21 -12.70 0.21
C LEU A 73 -6.76 -13.97 -0.48
N LYS A 74 -7.96 -13.89 -1.05
CA LYS A 74 -8.54 -15.03 -1.79
C LYS A 74 -7.71 -15.40 -3.03
N LYS A 75 -7.23 -14.40 -3.76
CA LYS A 75 -6.44 -14.62 -4.99
C LYS A 75 -5.03 -15.11 -4.69
N GLY A 76 -4.37 -14.56 -3.68
CA GLY A 76 -3.01 -14.94 -3.29
C GLY A 76 -2.92 -16.27 -2.53
N LEU A 77 -3.95 -16.61 -1.74
CA LEU A 77 -3.96 -17.77 -0.86
C LEU A 77 -4.95 -18.87 -1.31
N LYS A 78 -5.05 -19.09 -2.61
CA LYS A 78 -6.04 -19.99 -3.26
C LYS A 78 -6.18 -21.38 -2.64
N HIS A 79 -5.16 -21.88 -1.96
CA HIS A 79 -5.11 -23.23 -1.41
C HIS A 79 -5.04 -23.29 0.12
N SER A 80 -5.14 -22.15 0.81
CA SER A 80 -5.12 -22.15 2.28
C SER A 80 -6.50 -22.51 2.83
N LEU A 81 -6.57 -23.59 3.60
CA LEU A 81 -7.77 -24.01 4.33
C LEU A 81 -7.97 -23.25 5.64
N SER A 82 -6.96 -22.55 6.13
CA SER A 82 -6.98 -21.77 7.36
C SER A 82 -6.90 -20.27 7.09
N ARG A 83 -7.46 -19.48 8.00
CA ARG A 83 -7.31 -18.02 7.97
C ARG A 83 -5.85 -17.66 8.27
N PRO A 84 -5.20 -16.82 7.44
CA PRO A 84 -3.78 -16.52 7.61
C PRO A 84 -3.51 -15.53 8.75
N GLU A 85 -2.33 -15.67 9.36
CA GLU A 85 -1.72 -14.58 10.11
C GLU A 85 -0.98 -13.68 9.14
N ILE A 86 -1.15 -12.35 9.26
CA ILE A 86 -0.64 -11.36 8.30
C ILE A 86 0.30 -10.39 9.00
N VAL A 87 1.48 -10.18 8.43
CA VAL A 87 2.35 -9.05 8.74
C VAL A 87 2.18 -8.01 7.65
N MET A 88 1.83 -6.78 8.02
CA MET A 88 1.57 -5.68 7.08
C MET A 88 2.51 -4.51 7.34
N SER A 89 3.21 -4.06 6.31
CA SER A 89 4.04 -2.86 6.40
C SER A 89 3.16 -1.60 6.32
N ILE A 90 3.41 -0.66 7.22
CA ILE A 90 2.71 0.62 7.31
C ILE A 90 3.71 1.77 7.40
N PRO A 91 3.35 2.99 6.97
CA PRO A 91 4.20 4.15 7.22
C PRO A 91 4.25 4.52 8.71
N SER A 92 5.36 5.13 9.12
CA SER A 92 5.61 5.52 10.52
C SER A 92 4.61 6.56 11.05
N GLY A 93 4.20 7.50 10.19
CA GLY A 93 3.27 8.58 10.53
C GLY A 93 1.79 8.20 10.65
N LEU A 94 1.44 6.91 10.50
CA LEU A 94 0.05 6.47 10.60
C LEU A 94 -0.47 6.62 12.04
N SER A 95 -1.60 7.32 12.21
CA SER A 95 -2.23 7.51 13.52
C SER A 95 -2.70 6.20 14.15
N SER A 96 -2.88 6.18 15.47
CA SER A 96 -3.39 5.00 16.19
C SER A 96 -4.78 4.58 15.69
N VAL A 97 -5.65 5.54 15.40
CA VAL A 97 -7.00 5.29 14.86
C VAL A 97 -6.91 4.62 13.48
N ALA A 98 -6.05 5.15 12.58
CA ALA A 98 -5.87 4.57 11.26
C ALA A 98 -5.23 3.17 11.31
N ARG A 99 -4.33 2.92 12.27
CA ARG A 99 -3.77 1.57 12.51
C ARG A 99 -4.86 0.58 12.93
N HIS A 100 -5.71 0.95 13.90
CA HIS A 100 -6.81 0.09 14.33
C HIS A 100 -7.81 -0.17 13.21
N ALA A 101 -8.19 0.85 12.44
CA ALA A 101 -9.09 0.69 11.30
C ALA A 101 -8.51 -0.25 10.22
N LEU A 102 -7.19 -0.19 9.98
CA LEU A 102 -6.52 -1.08 9.03
C LEU A 102 -6.48 -2.54 9.53
N ILE A 103 -6.18 -2.74 10.82
CA ILE A 103 -6.25 -4.07 11.45
C ILE A 103 -7.66 -4.64 11.31
N ASP A 104 -8.68 -3.85 11.66
CA ASP A 104 -10.08 -4.25 11.60
C ASP A 104 -10.51 -4.62 10.17
N ALA A 105 -10.22 -3.77 9.18
CA ALA A 105 -10.50 -4.05 7.77
C ALA A 105 -9.83 -5.34 7.30
N THR A 106 -8.58 -5.61 7.74
CA THR A 106 -7.83 -6.80 7.35
C THR A 106 -8.38 -8.06 8.03
N MET A 107 -8.78 -7.98 9.29
CA MET A 107 -9.46 -9.07 10.00
C MET A 107 -10.80 -9.41 9.35
N HIS A 108 -11.60 -8.40 9.00
CA HIS A 108 -12.86 -8.59 8.28
C HIS A 108 -12.67 -9.07 6.83
N ALA A 109 -11.51 -8.80 6.23
CA ALA A 109 -11.16 -9.34 4.91
C ALA A 109 -10.80 -10.83 4.93
N GLY A 110 -10.57 -11.41 6.11
CA GLY A 110 -10.35 -12.86 6.27
C GLY A 110 -9.08 -13.26 7.03
N ALA A 111 -8.28 -12.32 7.56
CA ALA A 111 -7.14 -12.65 8.39
C ALA A 111 -7.55 -13.25 9.75
N ALA A 112 -6.72 -14.17 10.29
CA ALA A 112 -6.85 -14.67 11.66
C ALA A 112 -6.21 -13.72 12.66
N LYS A 113 -5.09 -13.10 12.27
CA LYS A 113 -4.32 -12.17 13.09
C LYS A 113 -3.55 -11.20 12.20
N VAL A 114 -3.36 -9.97 12.67
CA VAL A 114 -2.66 -8.92 11.93
C VAL A 114 -1.59 -8.28 12.80
N TYR A 115 -0.38 -8.22 12.27
CA TYR A 115 0.76 -7.52 12.87
C TYR A 115 1.15 -6.36 11.95
N LEU A 116 1.49 -5.23 12.54
CA LEU A 116 1.95 -4.06 11.80
C LEU A 116 3.44 -3.84 12.04
N VAL A 117 4.17 -3.54 10.98
CA VAL A 117 5.59 -3.19 11.01
C VAL A 117 5.82 -1.90 10.24
N SER A 118 6.71 -1.02 10.69
CA SER A 118 7.02 0.18 9.91
C SER A 118 7.69 -0.18 8.58
N SER A 119 7.37 0.56 7.52
CA SER A 119 7.91 0.33 6.19
C SER A 119 9.44 0.46 6.16
N SER A 120 9.99 1.42 6.92
CA SER A 120 11.42 1.61 7.07
C SER A 120 12.11 0.43 7.75
N ALA A 121 11.52 -0.14 8.82
CA ALA A 121 12.04 -1.36 9.46
C ALA A 121 11.93 -2.58 8.54
N ALA A 122 10.78 -2.75 7.88
CA ALA A 122 10.57 -3.86 6.93
C ALA A 122 11.61 -3.85 5.80
N ALA A 123 11.98 -2.67 5.31
CA ALA A 123 13.00 -2.52 4.26
C ALA A 123 14.40 -2.98 4.74
N ILE A 124 14.79 -2.65 5.97
CA ILE A 124 16.06 -3.10 6.57
C ILE A 124 16.09 -4.63 6.71
N PHE A 125 15.03 -5.22 7.26
CA PHE A 125 14.93 -6.67 7.38
C PHE A 125 14.96 -7.37 6.02
N GLY A 126 14.31 -6.78 5.01
CA GLY A 126 14.32 -7.31 3.63
C GLY A 126 15.70 -7.31 2.97
N GLN A 127 16.62 -6.44 3.41
CA GLN A 127 18.01 -6.41 2.97
C GLN A 127 18.92 -7.36 3.78
N GLY A 128 18.38 -8.06 4.78
CA GLY A 128 19.17 -8.94 5.65
C GLY A 128 20.07 -8.19 6.62
N ILE A 129 19.86 -6.88 6.82
CA ILE A 129 20.65 -6.07 7.74
C ILE A 129 20.19 -6.35 9.17
N SER A 130 21.11 -6.75 10.04
CA SER A 130 20.82 -6.94 11.46
C SER A 130 20.79 -5.60 12.18
N LEU A 131 19.71 -5.33 12.90
CA LEU A 131 19.59 -4.13 13.74
C LEU A 131 20.24 -4.30 15.13
N GLY A 132 20.76 -5.49 15.46
CA GLY A 132 21.28 -5.80 16.80
C GLY A 132 22.70 -5.26 17.10
N GLY A 133 23.37 -4.65 16.14
CA GLY A 133 24.70 -4.05 16.30
C GLY A 133 24.66 -2.59 16.80
N SER A 134 25.84 -2.04 17.05
CA SER A 134 26.05 -0.62 17.40
C SER A 134 25.96 0.33 16.18
N ASP A 135 25.86 -0.24 14.99
CA ASP A 135 25.83 0.53 13.75
C ASP A 135 24.53 1.33 13.63
N VAL A 136 24.67 2.52 13.04
CA VAL A 136 23.53 3.38 12.74
C VAL A 136 23.10 3.12 11.31
N THR A 137 21.82 2.76 11.12
CA THR A 137 21.26 2.47 9.81
C THR A 137 20.12 3.45 9.50
N LEU A 138 20.24 4.17 8.38
CA LEU A 138 19.17 4.99 7.84
C LEU A 138 18.43 4.22 6.74
N SER A 139 17.12 4.07 6.89
CA SER A 139 16.22 3.52 5.88
C SER A 139 15.35 4.62 5.30
N VAL A 140 15.30 4.70 3.97
CA VAL A 140 14.43 5.63 3.24
C VAL A 140 13.58 4.81 2.25
N VAL A 141 12.27 4.84 2.43
CA VAL A 141 11.31 4.11 1.60
C VAL A 141 10.42 5.10 0.87
N MET A 142 10.72 5.35 -0.39
CA MET A 142 9.91 6.22 -1.24
C MET A 142 8.78 5.42 -1.88
N GLY A 143 7.53 5.77 -1.54
CA GLY A 143 6.32 5.22 -2.14
C GLY A 143 5.78 6.10 -3.27
N ARG A 144 4.51 5.83 -3.64
CA ARG A 144 3.79 6.63 -4.61
C ARG A 144 3.48 8.03 -4.08
N ASP A 145 2.96 8.13 -2.86
CA ASP A 145 2.43 9.37 -2.30
C ASP A 145 3.30 9.94 -1.17
N ILE A 146 4.06 9.07 -0.50
CA ILE A 146 4.84 9.42 0.70
C ILE A 146 6.23 8.81 0.67
N THR A 147 7.14 9.41 1.42
CA THR A 147 8.45 8.85 1.75
C THR A 147 8.53 8.64 3.27
N ASP A 148 8.84 7.41 3.69
CA ASP A 148 8.97 6.99 5.08
C ASP A 148 10.46 6.80 5.41
N CYS A 149 10.95 7.53 6.41
CA CYS A 149 12.34 7.50 6.84
C CYS A 149 12.45 6.93 8.25
N GLY A 150 13.42 6.08 8.51
CA GLY A 150 13.69 5.54 9.83
C GLY A 150 15.19 5.45 10.12
N LEU A 151 15.61 5.97 11.26
CA LEU A 151 16.95 5.85 11.81
C LEU A 151 16.95 4.80 12.91
N PHE A 152 17.82 3.83 12.78
CA PHE A 152 17.91 2.65 13.67
C PHE A 152 19.30 2.53 14.24
N SER A 153 19.41 2.17 15.53
CA SER A 153 20.67 1.83 16.21
C SER A 153 20.38 0.94 17.41
N CYS A 154 21.32 0.08 17.76
CA CYS A 154 21.26 -0.80 18.93
C CYS A 154 19.94 -1.61 19.03
N GLY A 155 19.43 -2.09 17.91
CA GLY A 155 18.21 -2.91 17.85
C GLY A 155 16.90 -2.13 17.94
N GLY A 156 16.95 -0.79 18.06
CA GLY A 156 15.79 0.07 18.25
C GLY A 156 15.65 1.17 17.20
N ILE A 157 14.47 1.79 17.20
CA ILE A 157 14.17 2.97 16.40
C ILE A 157 14.66 4.19 17.17
N VAL A 158 15.56 4.97 16.58
CA VAL A 158 16.06 6.24 17.14
C VAL A 158 15.17 7.39 16.75
N ALA A 159 14.79 7.46 15.47
CA ALA A 159 13.91 8.47 14.92
C ALA A 159 13.16 7.92 13.71
N GLN A 160 11.94 8.41 13.50
CA GLN A 160 11.16 8.14 12.29
C GLN A 160 10.47 9.43 11.83
N GLU A 161 10.40 9.61 10.52
CA GLU A 161 9.72 10.75 9.90
C GLU A 161 9.04 10.30 8.62
N GLN A 162 7.89 10.91 8.33
CA GLN A 162 7.13 10.70 7.10
C GLN A 162 6.99 12.01 6.35
N LEU A 163 7.36 12.01 5.08
CA LEU A 163 7.21 13.16 4.19
C LEU A 163 6.04 12.91 3.24
N ALA A 164 5.19 13.93 3.04
CA ALA A 164 4.13 13.94 2.04
C ALA A 164 4.72 14.22 0.64
N PHE A 165 5.68 13.39 0.23
CA PHE A 165 6.40 13.46 -1.04
C PHE A 165 6.68 12.04 -1.52
N GLY A 166 6.41 11.76 -2.80
CA GLY A 166 6.61 10.45 -3.41
C GLY A 166 6.63 10.53 -4.93
N GLY A 167 6.51 9.38 -5.58
CA GLY A 167 6.53 9.27 -7.04
C GLY A 167 5.49 10.15 -7.75
N ASN A 168 4.29 10.34 -7.15
CA ASN A 168 3.29 11.24 -7.70
C ASN A 168 3.76 12.69 -7.70
N SER A 169 4.39 13.17 -6.64
CA SER A 169 4.93 14.53 -6.58
C SER A 169 5.96 14.78 -7.68
N ILE A 170 6.81 13.79 -7.95
CA ILE A 170 7.78 13.86 -9.05
C ILE A 170 7.07 13.93 -10.41
N ASN A 171 6.04 13.11 -10.61
CA ASN A 171 5.26 13.12 -11.87
C ASN A 171 4.54 14.45 -12.08
N GLU A 172 3.98 15.04 -11.04
CA GLU A 172 3.30 16.34 -11.09
C GLU A 172 4.28 17.45 -11.48
N GLU A 173 5.48 17.47 -10.92
CA GLU A 173 6.54 18.42 -11.27
C GLU A 173 7.01 18.24 -12.72
N ILE A 174 7.19 17.00 -13.19
CA ILE A 174 7.54 16.72 -14.59
C ILE A 174 6.43 17.21 -15.53
N GLN A 175 5.15 16.93 -15.21
CA GLN A 175 4.01 17.38 -16.00
C GLN A 175 3.93 18.92 -16.05
N ALA A 176 4.15 19.59 -14.91
CA ALA A 176 4.17 21.03 -14.84
C ALA A 176 5.30 21.60 -15.72
N TYR A 177 6.50 21.05 -15.65
CA TYR A 177 7.62 21.45 -16.49
C TYR A 177 7.33 21.26 -17.98
N VAL A 178 6.78 20.12 -18.39
CA VAL A 178 6.42 19.84 -19.80
C VAL A 178 5.38 20.85 -20.29
N ARG A 179 4.32 21.07 -19.52
CA ARG A 179 3.27 22.04 -19.87
C ARG A 179 3.82 23.47 -19.99
N ASP A 180 4.59 23.90 -18.98
CA ASP A 180 4.97 25.31 -18.87
C ASP A 180 6.18 25.67 -19.74
N SER A 181 7.16 24.77 -19.87
CA SER A 181 8.38 24.99 -20.65
C SER A 181 8.26 24.56 -22.10
N LEU A 182 7.60 23.44 -22.37
CA LEU A 182 7.48 22.88 -23.72
C LEU A 182 6.14 23.23 -24.40
N LYS A 183 5.20 23.85 -23.67
CA LYS A 183 3.85 24.20 -24.16
C LYS A 183 3.07 23.01 -24.73
N ILE A 184 3.31 21.81 -24.20
CA ILE A 184 2.61 20.59 -24.58
C ILE A 184 1.52 20.34 -23.52
N ILE A 185 0.28 20.07 -23.98
CA ILE A 185 -0.90 19.82 -23.15
C ILE A 185 -1.15 18.31 -23.08
#